data_e8055ac4961b3ea27434a31737a6e648
#
_entry.id   e8055ac4961b3ea27434a31737a6e648
#
_cell.length_a   1.000
_cell.length_b   1.000
_cell.length_c   1.000
_cell.angle_alpha   90.00
_cell.angle_beta   90.00
_cell.angle_gamma   90.00
#
_symmetry.space_group_name_H-M   'P 1'
#
loop_
_entity.id
_entity.type
_entity.pdbx_description
1 polymer ?
#
loop_
_entity_poly.entity_id
_entity_poly.type
_entity_poly.pdbx_seq_one_letter_code
_entity_poly.pdbx_strand_id
1 'polypeptide(L)'
;MLHVVLFQPEIPQNTGNIGRTCAITESRLHLIYPLGFEIRDKHLRRSGMDYWHNLDIRHHESWEAFKNSDDGPKRLFLMTTKGARSYWDIEYEDGDGLVFGREGSGAPDWMHEEIGDDRRVLIPLYNDTLRSLNLATSAGIAVYEVMRQLKGDP
;
A
#
# COMPACT_ATOMS: atom_id res chain seq x y z
N MET A 1 11.95 8.20 -3.18
CA MET A 1 10.76 8.17 -2.27
C MET A 1 9.90 6.96 -2.59
N LEU A 2 9.54 6.17 -1.60
CA LEU A 2 8.59 5.07 -1.76
C LEU A 2 7.16 5.60 -1.85
N HIS A 3 6.36 4.98 -2.72
CA HIS A 3 4.93 5.24 -2.83
C HIS A 3 4.14 4.07 -2.28
N VAL A 4 3.15 4.34 -1.44
CA VAL A 4 2.20 3.35 -0.93
C VAL A 4 0.84 3.69 -1.50
N VAL A 5 0.21 2.73 -2.18
CA VAL A 5 -1.03 2.94 -2.92
C VAL A 5 -2.13 2.06 -2.35
N LEU A 6 -3.19 2.65 -1.85
CA LEU A 6 -4.35 1.93 -1.34
C LEU A 6 -5.49 2.03 -2.35
N PHE A 7 -5.84 0.89 -2.93
CA PHE A 7 -6.95 0.80 -3.88
C PHE A 7 -8.26 0.61 -3.14
N GLN A 8 -9.08 1.65 -3.12
CA GLN A 8 -10.43 1.65 -2.54
C GLN A 8 -10.49 1.03 -1.13
N PRO A 9 -9.67 1.52 -0.19
CA PRO A 9 -9.66 0.97 1.17
C PRO A 9 -11.02 1.12 1.85
N GLU A 10 -11.38 0.14 2.68
CA GLU A 10 -12.71 0.02 3.27
C GLU A 10 -12.71 0.31 4.77
N ILE A 11 -11.61 0.06 5.46
CA ILE A 11 -11.51 0.14 6.92
C ILE A 11 -10.66 1.35 7.33
N PRO A 12 -11.26 2.37 7.98
CA PRO A 12 -10.55 3.61 8.30
C PRO A 12 -9.35 3.41 9.23
N GLN A 13 -9.41 2.47 10.17
CA GLN A 13 -8.31 2.18 11.08
C GLN A 13 -7.05 1.70 10.32
N ASN A 14 -7.24 0.88 9.29
CA ASN A 14 -6.13 0.41 8.45
C ASN A 14 -5.49 1.58 7.70
N THR A 15 -6.29 2.42 7.08
CA THR A 15 -5.78 3.60 6.38
C THR A 15 -5.05 4.55 7.33
N GLY A 16 -5.57 4.78 8.52
CA GLY A 16 -4.92 5.61 9.53
C GLY A 16 -3.56 5.04 9.97
N ASN A 17 -3.48 3.75 10.24
CA ASN A 17 -2.24 3.09 10.63
C ASN A 17 -1.20 3.09 9.49
N ILE A 18 -1.65 2.87 8.25
CA ILE A 18 -0.77 2.95 7.07
C ILE A 18 -0.26 4.37 6.87
N GLY A 19 -1.13 5.38 7.05
CA GLY A 19 -0.74 6.79 7.00
C GLY A 19 0.35 7.11 8.02
N ARG A 20 0.24 6.59 9.24
CA ARG A 20 1.27 6.74 10.26
C ARG A 20 2.60 6.11 9.82
N THR A 21 2.56 4.91 9.30
CA THR A 21 3.76 4.26 8.75
C THR A 21 4.39 5.09 7.64
N CYS A 22 3.58 5.61 6.72
CA CYS A 22 4.06 6.46 5.62
C CYS A 22 4.69 7.76 6.14
N ALA A 23 4.09 8.40 7.13
CA ALA A 23 4.65 9.62 7.73
C ALA A 23 6.02 9.36 8.38
N ILE A 24 6.16 8.24 9.11
CA ILE A 24 7.40 7.85 9.79
C ILE A 24 8.50 7.52 8.79
N THR A 25 8.16 6.86 7.69
CA THR A 25 9.12 6.41 6.68
C THR A 25 9.36 7.42 5.56
N GLU A 26 8.72 8.58 5.64
CA GLU A 26 8.76 9.62 4.60
C GLU A 26 8.32 9.10 3.22
N SER A 27 7.33 8.19 3.23
CA SER A 27 6.72 7.64 2.03
C SER A 27 5.48 8.43 1.64
N ARG A 28 5.19 8.47 0.34
CA ARG A 28 3.97 9.10 -0.16
C ARG A 28 2.82 8.11 -0.15
N LEU A 29 1.69 8.52 0.42
CA LEU A 29 0.46 7.73 0.42
C LEU A 29 -0.48 8.18 -0.70
N HIS A 30 -0.94 7.24 -1.51
CA HIS A 30 -1.96 7.46 -2.52
C HIS A 30 -3.24 6.72 -2.13
N LEU A 31 -4.35 7.46 -2.09
CA LEU A 31 -5.69 6.89 -1.88
C LEU A 31 -6.47 6.92 -3.19
N ILE A 32 -6.90 5.76 -3.66
CA ILE A 32 -7.72 5.65 -4.87
C ILE A 32 -9.17 5.42 -4.45
N TYR A 33 -10.01 6.35 -4.84
CA TYR A 33 -11.44 6.36 -4.53
C TYR A 33 -12.23 5.39 -5.42
N PRO A 34 -13.44 4.98 -5.01
CA PRO A 34 -14.14 5.38 -3.78
C PRO A 34 -13.58 4.72 -2.52
N LEU A 35 -13.66 5.42 -1.39
CA LEU A 35 -13.31 4.88 -0.08
C LEU A 35 -14.55 4.30 0.59
N GLY A 36 -14.40 3.28 1.41
CA GLY A 36 -15.46 2.71 2.23
C GLY A 36 -15.79 3.52 3.50
N PHE A 37 -15.22 4.71 3.64
CA PHE A 37 -15.39 5.59 4.80
C PHE A 37 -15.16 7.05 4.39
N GLU A 38 -15.47 7.98 5.30
CA GLU A 38 -15.15 9.39 5.11
C GLU A 38 -13.77 9.72 5.72
N ILE A 39 -13.02 10.61 5.05
CA ILE A 39 -11.70 11.07 5.52
C ILE A 39 -11.78 11.69 6.94
N ARG A 40 -12.95 12.22 7.33
CA ARG A 40 -13.19 12.78 8.66
C ARG A 40 -13.61 11.75 9.71
N ASP A 41 -13.64 10.47 9.34
CA ASP A 41 -14.07 9.40 10.25
C ASP A 41 -13.23 9.41 11.54
N LYS A 42 -13.90 9.26 12.68
CA LYS A 42 -13.24 9.27 13.99
C LYS A 42 -12.25 8.12 14.16
N HIS A 43 -12.47 6.99 13.48
CA HIS A 43 -11.57 5.83 13.54
C HIS A 43 -10.28 6.10 12.79
N LEU A 44 -10.36 6.82 11.65
CA LEU A 44 -9.17 7.30 10.95
C LEU A 44 -8.34 8.21 11.84
N ARG A 45 -9.00 9.16 12.52
CA ARG A 45 -8.35 10.10 13.44
C ARG A 45 -7.64 9.42 14.59
N ARG A 46 -8.29 8.45 15.24
CA ARG A 46 -7.70 7.69 16.34
C ARG A 46 -6.49 6.87 15.94
N SER A 47 -6.46 6.39 14.69
CA SER A 47 -5.40 5.52 14.19
C SER A 47 -4.14 6.26 13.77
N GLY A 48 -4.27 7.52 13.28
CA GLY A 48 -3.13 8.18 12.68
C GLY A 48 -3.16 9.70 12.65
N MET A 49 -4.10 10.36 13.33
CA MET A 49 -4.36 11.79 13.18
C MET A 49 -3.18 12.68 13.57
N ASP A 50 -2.42 12.31 14.58
CA ASP A 50 -1.25 13.09 15.03
C ASP A 50 -0.17 13.19 13.95
N TYR A 51 -0.15 12.23 13.03
CA TYR A 51 0.81 12.13 11.92
C TYR A 51 0.27 12.68 10.61
N TRP A 52 -1.05 12.96 10.54
CA TRP A 52 -1.73 13.33 9.29
C TRP A 52 -1.17 14.62 8.70
N HIS A 53 -0.81 15.59 9.53
CA HIS A 53 -0.25 16.86 9.09
C HIS A 53 1.15 16.73 8.46
N ASN A 54 1.87 15.66 8.80
CA ASN A 54 3.21 15.37 8.29
C ASN A 54 3.18 14.36 7.15
N LEU A 55 1.99 13.93 6.74
CA LEU A 55 1.81 12.92 5.72
C LEU A 55 1.74 13.55 4.33
N ASP A 56 2.61 13.08 3.44
CA ASP A 56 2.51 13.37 2.01
C ASP A 56 1.45 12.46 1.40
N ILE A 57 0.23 12.98 1.24
CA ILE A 57 -0.93 12.23 0.77
C ILE A 57 -1.45 12.79 -0.55
N ARG A 58 -1.84 11.89 -1.46
CA ARG A 58 -2.49 12.20 -2.73
C ARG A 58 -3.81 11.45 -2.87
N HIS A 59 -4.82 12.13 -3.37
CA HIS A 59 -6.16 11.58 -3.59
C HIS A 59 -6.42 11.46 -5.09
N HIS A 60 -6.92 10.31 -5.52
CA HIS A 60 -7.20 10.04 -6.92
C HIS A 60 -8.62 9.53 -7.09
N GLU A 61 -9.37 10.10 -8.02
CA GLU A 61 -10.76 9.71 -8.29
C GLU A 61 -10.89 8.29 -8.83
N SER A 62 -9.83 7.77 -9.46
CA SER A 62 -9.82 6.44 -10.07
C SER A 62 -8.39 5.91 -10.23
N TRP A 63 -8.29 4.63 -10.54
CA TRP A 63 -7.02 4.00 -10.92
C TRP A 63 -6.38 4.68 -12.15
N GLU A 64 -7.19 5.03 -13.14
CA GLU A 64 -6.70 5.72 -14.33
C GLU A 64 -6.16 7.13 -14.00
N ALA A 65 -6.87 7.87 -13.15
CA ALA A 65 -6.39 9.17 -12.68
C ALA A 65 -5.06 9.05 -11.93
N PHE A 66 -4.92 8.02 -11.10
CA PHE A 66 -3.67 7.71 -10.41
C PHE A 66 -2.52 7.45 -11.39
N LYS A 67 -2.71 6.57 -12.36
CA LYS A 67 -1.68 6.22 -13.35
C LYS A 67 -1.25 7.41 -14.21
N ASN A 68 -2.16 8.34 -14.47
CA ASN A 68 -1.89 9.52 -15.27
C ASN A 68 -1.33 10.69 -14.47
N SER A 69 -1.15 10.54 -13.17
CA SER A 69 -0.60 11.61 -12.33
C SER A 69 0.91 11.77 -12.55
N ASP A 70 1.39 13.02 -12.54
CA ASP A 70 2.79 13.35 -12.81
C ASP A 70 3.74 12.95 -11.67
N ASP A 71 3.21 12.79 -10.46
CA ASP A 71 3.97 12.50 -9.24
C ASP A 71 3.77 11.06 -8.73
N GLY A 72 3.39 10.17 -9.61
CA GLY A 72 3.20 8.75 -9.30
C GLY A 72 4.49 7.94 -9.29
N PRO A 73 4.40 6.66 -8.89
CA PRO A 73 5.55 5.77 -8.85
C PRO A 73 6.05 5.38 -10.24
N LYS A 74 7.33 5.04 -10.31
CA LYS A 74 7.99 4.60 -11.54
C LYS A 74 7.63 3.17 -11.91
N ARG A 75 7.57 2.28 -10.91
CA ARG A 75 7.18 0.88 -11.04
C ARG A 75 6.13 0.55 -9.99
N LEU A 76 5.21 -0.33 -10.32
CA LEU A 76 4.16 -0.78 -9.41
C LEU A 76 4.34 -2.25 -9.07
N PHE A 77 4.30 -2.56 -7.78
CA PHE A 77 4.27 -3.92 -7.26
C PHE A 77 2.95 -4.13 -6.54
N LEU A 78 2.18 -5.12 -6.97
CA LEU A 78 0.92 -5.48 -6.33
C LEU A 78 1.17 -6.47 -5.20
N MET A 79 0.90 -6.05 -3.97
CA MET A 79 0.95 -6.91 -2.80
C MET A 79 -0.33 -7.73 -2.73
N THR A 80 -0.24 -9.01 -2.95
CA THR A 80 -1.40 -9.89 -3.10
C THR A 80 -1.08 -11.31 -2.63
N THR A 81 -2.07 -11.99 -2.05
CA THR A 81 -1.94 -13.41 -1.69
C THR A 81 -1.82 -14.31 -2.92
N LYS A 82 -2.15 -13.78 -4.11
CA LYS A 82 -2.00 -14.45 -5.42
C LYS A 82 -0.68 -14.09 -6.11
N GLY A 83 0.30 -13.63 -5.34
CA GLY A 83 1.61 -13.26 -5.85
C GLY A 83 2.43 -14.45 -6.32
N ALA A 84 3.27 -14.23 -7.34
CA ALA A 84 4.16 -15.25 -7.88
C ALA A 84 5.56 -15.21 -7.25
N ARG A 85 5.91 -14.11 -6.58
CA ARG A 85 7.23 -13.90 -5.98
C ARG A 85 7.09 -13.44 -4.54
N SER A 86 8.03 -13.86 -3.69
CA SER A 86 8.09 -13.32 -2.33
C SER A 86 8.58 -11.87 -2.33
N TYR A 87 8.04 -11.06 -1.42
CA TYR A 87 8.40 -9.65 -1.29
C TYR A 87 9.87 -9.42 -0.96
N TRP A 88 10.54 -10.37 -0.32
CA TRP A 88 11.96 -10.27 0.00
C TRP A 88 12.90 -10.65 -1.16
N ASP A 89 12.37 -11.22 -2.24
CA ASP A 89 13.13 -11.55 -3.45
C ASP A 89 13.13 -10.42 -4.50
N ILE A 90 12.49 -9.31 -4.19
CA ILE A 90 12.41 -8.15 -5.06
C ILE A 90 13.56 -7.19 -4.75
N GLU A 91 14.23 -6.72 -5.77
CA GLU A 91 15.15 -5.59 -5.69
C GLU A 91 14.39 -4.30 -5.91
N TYR A 92 14.12 -3.59 -4.81
CA TYR A 92 13.37 -2.34 -4.86
C TYR A 92 14.28 -1.16 -5.20
N GLU A 93 13.69 -0.16 -5.85
CA GLU A 93 14.37 1.06 -6.26
C GLU A 93 13.63 2.30 -5.74
N ASP A 94 14.35 3.40 -5.63
CA ASP A 94 13.72 4.67 -5.26
C ASP A 94 12.69 5.09 -6.32
N GLY A 95 11.50 5.43 -5.86
CA GLY A 95 10.36 5.74 -6.73
C GLY A 95 9.41 4.58 -7.01
N ASP A 96 9.66 3.40 -6.45
CA ASP A 96 8.74 2.28 -6.55
C ASP A 96 7.44 2.52 -5.77
N GLY A 97 6.37 1.87 -6.23
CA GLY A 97 5.07 1.87 -5.57
C GLY A 97 4.62 0.49 -5.16
N LEU A 98 4.17 0.36 -3.91
CA LEU A 98 3.51 -0.82 -3.39
C LEU A 98 2.00 -0.60 -3.42
N VAL A 99 1.29 -1.44 -4.16
CA VAL A 99 -0.17 -1.37 -4.30
C VAL A 99 -0.82 -2.42 -3.41
N PHE A 100 -1.80 -2.00 -2.64
CA PHE A 100 -2.61 -2.87 -1.77
C PHE A 100 -4.06 -2.79 -2.21
N GLY A 101 -4.72 -3.95 -2.33
CA GLY A 101 -6.13 -4.04 -2.64
C GLY A 101 -7.02 -3.80 -1.41
N ARG A 102 -8.34 -3.95 -1.60
CA ARG A 102 -9.35 -3.83 -0.53
C ARG A 102 -9.16 -4.90 0.54
N GLU A 103 -9.55 -4.58 1.76
CA GLU A 103 -9.45 -5.51 2.89
C GLU A 103 -10.25 -6.80 2.67
N GLY A 104 -11.49 -6.68 2.20
CA GLY A 104 -12.39 -7.81 2.03
C GLY A 104 -12.12 -8.65 0.80
N SER A 105 -11.98 -8.01 -0.36
CA SER A 105 -11.89 -8.68 -1.66
C SER A 105 -10.51 -8.67 -2.31
N GLY A 106 -9.57 -7.92 -1.75
CA GLY A 106 -8.26 -7.71 -2.37
C GLY A 106 -8.34 -6.84 -3.62
N ALA A 107 -7.31 -6.92 -4.46
CA ALA A 107 -7.28 -6.24 -5.74
C ALA A 107 -8.14 -7.00 -6.77
N PRO A 108 -8.82 -6.30 -7.69
CA PRO A 108 -9.59 -6.95 -8.74
C PRO A 108 -8.68 -7.71 -9.72
N ASP A 109 -9.26 -8.69 -10.41
CA ASP A 109 -8.53 -9.54 -11.35
C ASP A 109 -7.86 -8.74 -12.47
N TRP A 110 -8.54 -7.70 -12.98
CA TRP A 110 -7.97 -6.85 -14.03
C TRP A 110 -6.68 -6.15 -13.59
N MET A 111 -6.56 -5.81 -12.31
CA MET A 111 -5.35 -5.19 -11.77
C MET A 111 -4.20 -6.20 -11.69
N HIS A 112 -4.48 -7.45 -11.32
CA HIS A 112 -3.49 -8.52 -11.35
C HIS A 112 -2.95 -8.73 -12.76
N GLU A 113 -3.82 -8.72 -13.76
CA GLU A 113 -3.44 -8.87 -15.17
C GLU A 113 -2.64 -7.67 -15.67
N GLU A 114 -3.09 -6.45 -15.35
CA GLU A 114 -2.40 -5.22 -15.80
C GLU A 114 -1.00 -5.11 -15.23
N ILE A 115 -0.83 -5.39 -13.94
CA ILE A 115 0.49 -5.30 -13.28
C ILE A 115 1.40 -6.43 -13.72
N GLY A 116 0.86 -7.62 -13.94
CA GLY A 116 1.58 -8.78 -14.48
C GLY A 116 2.31 -9.60 -13.43
N ASP A 117 2.72 -10.81 -13.84
CA ASP A 117 3.29 -11.84 -12.95
C ASP A 117 4.56 -11.41 -12.24
N ASP A 118 5.44 -10.70 -12.93
CA ASP A 118 6.74 -10.31 -12.38
C ASP A 118 6.64 -9.32 -11.23
N ARG A 119 5.52 -8.61 -11.13
CA ARG A 119 5.28 -7.58 -10.14
C ARG A 119 4.11 -7.86 -9.20
N ARG A 120 3.61 -9.10 -9.21
CA ARG A 120 2.69 -9.60 -8.19
C ARG A 120 3.50 -10.27 -7.10
N VAL A 121 3.40 -9.73 -5.91
CA VAL A 121 4.33 -10.02 -4.82
C VAL A 121 3.53 -10.44 -3.61
N LEU A 122 4.00 -11.45 -2.89
CA LEU A 122 3.34 -11.94 -1.70
C LEU A 122 4.23 -11.82 -0.46
N ILE A 123 3.59 -11.67 0.67
CA ILE A 123 4.20 -11.91 1.99
C ILE A 123 3.88 -13.37 2.34
N PRO A 124 4.89 -14.22 2.54
CA PRO A 124 4.65 -15.64 2.81
C PRO A 124 3.74 -15.87 4.01
N LEU A 125 2.77 -16.75 3.86
CA LEU A 125 1.90 -17.21 4.93
C LEU A 125 2.28 -18.64 5.27
N TYR A 126 2.54 -18.89 6.55
CA TYR A 126 2.96 -20.21 7.03
C TYR A 126 1.80 -21.09 7.50
N ASN A 127 0.60 -20.53 7.56
CA ASN A 127 -0.64 -21.25 7.83
C ASN A 127 -1.60 -21.05 6.66
N ASP A 128 -1.74 -22.06 5.85
CA ASP A 128 -2.55 -22.06 4.63
C ASP A 128 -4.07 -22.11 4.88
N THR A 129 -4.48 -22.35 6.13
CA THR A 129 -5.90 -22.33 6.50
C THR A 129 -6.43 -20.91 6.71
N LEU A 130 -5.54 -19.92 6.86
CA LEU A 130 -5.89 -18.52 7.06
C LEU A 130 -5.73 -17.74 5.74
N ARG A 131 -6.59 -16.74 5.55
CA ARG A 131 -6.73 -16.06 4.24
C ARG A 131 -5.61 -15.06 3.95
N SER A 132 -5.31 -14.19 4.92
CA SER A 132 -4.37 -13.09 4.72
C SER A 132 -4.02 -12.43 6.05
N LEU A 133 -2.95 -11.64 6.03
CA LEU A 133 -2.63 -10.71 7.11
C LEU A 133 -3.56 -9.49 7.04
N ASN A 134 -3.72 -8.82 8.16
CA ASN A 134 -4.36 -7.50 8.21
C ASN A 134 -3.64 -6.55 7.23
N LEU A 135 -4.40 -5.69 6.56
CA LEU A 135 -3.86 -4.78 5.54
C LEU A 135 -2.76 -3.86 6.08
N ALA A 136 -2.99 -3.24 7.24
CA ALA A 136 -2.00 -2.34 7.84
C ALA A 136 -0.74 -3.09 8.28
N THR A 137 -0.89 -4.33 8.75
CA THR A 137 0.24 -5.21 9.07
C THR A 137 1.05 -5.53 7.83
N SER A 138 0.38 -5.93 6.74
CA SER A 138 1.04 -6.22 5.46
C SER A 138 1.81 -5.00 4.93
N ALA A 139 1.19 -3.83 4.99
CA ALA A 139 1.82 -2.59 4.55
C ALA A 139 3.07 -2.27 5.37
N GLY A 140 3.00 -2.39 6.69
CA GLY A 140 4.15 -2.18 7.57
C GLY A 140 5.32 -3.10 7.26
N ILE A 141 5.03 -4.39 7.09
CA ILE A 141 6.06 -5.40 6.73
C ILE A 141 6.71 -5.04 5.40
N ALA A 142 5.93 -4.80 4.36
CA ALA A 142 6.44 -4.53 3.02
C ALA A 142 7.20 -3.19 2.94
N VAL A 143 6.67 -2.14 3.56
CA VAL A 143 7.34 -0.83 3.59
C VAL A 143 8.71 -0.93 4.25
N TYR A 144 8.82 -1.62 5.38
CA TYR A 144 10.10 -1.73 6.09
C TYR A 144 11.10 -2.63 5.37
N GLU A 145 10.68 -3.60 4.56
CA GLU A 145 11.59 -4.30 3.67
C GLU A 145 12.19 -3.36 2.62
N VAL A 146 11.36 -2.51 2.02
CA VAL A 146 11.86 -1.49 1.09
C VAL A 146 12.82 -0.52 1.78
N MET A 147 12.49 -0.06 2.99
CA MET A 147 13.36 0.83 3.77
C MET A 147 14.71 0.17 4.07
N ARG A 148 14.71 -1.11 4.45
CA ARG A 148 15.92 -1.87 4.68
C ARG A 148 16.83 -1.88 3.45
N GLN A 149 16.26 -2.06 2.26
CA GLN A 149 17.03 -2.08 1.02
C GLN A 149 17.53 -0.70 0.61
N LEU A 150 16.72 0.33 0.75
CA LEU A 150 17.03 1.67 0.21
C LEU A 150 17.77 2.58 1.17
N LYS A 151 17.49 2.48 2.46
CA LYS A 151 18.05 3.40 3.46
C LYS A 151 19.01 2.72 4.42
N GLY A 152 18.88 1.42 4.64
CA GLY A 152 19.62 0.72 5.69
C GLY A 152 19.23 1.21 7.09
N ASP A 153 20.17 1.19 8.02
CA ASP A 153 19.96 1.73 9.36
C ASP A 153 19.91 3.26 9.33
N PRO A 154 19.07 3.89 10.15
CA PRO A 154 18.99 5.35 10.22
C PRO A 154 20.23 5.99 10.82
#